data_1444039666505c18d020b0a0d03acc89
#
_entry.id   1444039666505c18d020b0a0d03acc89
#
_cell.length_a   1.000
_cell.length_b   1.000
_cell.length_c   1.000
_cell.angle_alpha   90.00
_cell.angle_beta   90.00
_cell.angle_gamma   90.00
#
_symmetry.space_group_name_H-M   'P 1'
#
loop_
_entity.id
_entity.type
_entity.pdbx_description
1 polymer ?
#
loop_
_entity_poly.entity_id
_entity_poly.type
_entity_poly.pdbx_seq_one_letter_code
_entity_poly.pdbx_strand_id
1 'polypeptide(L)'
;MSELTEITTGLEFPEGPIAMADGSIILVEIKRGTLSRVQLDGSVEVIAQLDGGPNGAAIGPDGHCYICNNGGFVWHDRNGLTFPGDQPENYSGGRIERVNLATGEVETLYTHCAGNPLRGPNDIVFDQQGGFWFTDHGKNRPRDQDRTGVYYASIDGQQIKVVIFPLEAPNGIGLSPDEATLYVAETPT
;
A
#
# COMPACT_ATOMS: atom_id res chain seq x y z
N MET A 1 12.66 9.46 -27.52
CA MET A 1 12.43 9.52 -26.06
C MET A 1 11.05 10.10 -25.88
N SER A 2 10.15 9.44 -25.16
CA SER A 2 8.86 10.03 -24.80
C SER A 2 9.10 11.23 -23.88
N GLU A 3 8.44 12.33 -24.16
CA GLU A 3 8.47 13.54 -23.33
C GLU A 3 7.76 13.22 -22.01
N LEU A 4 8.40 13.54 -20.87
CA LEU A 4 7.77 13.41 -19.55
C LEU A 4 6.96 14.68 -19.30
N THR A 5 5.71 14.51 -18.89
CA THR A 5 4.83 15.61 -18.50
C THR A 5 4.56 15.54 -17.01
N GLU A 6 4.89 16.59 -16.27
CA GLU A 6 4.50 16.74 -14.88
C GLU A 6 3.01 17.09 -14.80
N ILE A 7 2.23 16.29 -14.05
CA ILE A 7 0.78 16.48 -13.90
C ILE A 7 0.49 17.35 -12.66
N THR A 8 1.16 17.08 -11.54
CA THR A 8 0.94 17.81 -10.28
C THR A 8 2.19 17.81 -9.42
N THR A 9 2.21 18.67 -8.41
CA THR A 9 3.28 18.78 -7.39
C THR A 9 2.69 18.88 -6.00
N GLY A 10 3.54 18.84 -4.96
CA GLY A 10 3.11 19.02 -3.56
C GLY A 10 2.49 17.78 -2.92
N LEU A 11 2.60 16.61 -3.58
CA LEU A 11 2.25 15.33 -2.96
C LEU A 11 3.28 14.95 -1.88
N GLU A 12 2.80 14.31 -0.82
CA GLU A 12 3.65 13.92 0.31
C GLU A 12 3.97 12.42 0.31
N PHE A 13 5.02 12.06 -0.42
CA PHE A 13 5.49 10.70 -0.64
C PHE A 13 4.41 9.82 -1.30
N PRO A 14 4.07 10.10 -2.59
CA PRO A 14 3.04 9.37 -3.33
C PRO A 14 3.48 7.95 -3.66
N GLU A 15 2.55 6.99 -3.51
CA GLU A 15 2.74 5.58 -3.80
C GLU A 15 1.45 4.93 -4.33
N GLY A 16 1.53 3.68 -4.80
CA GLY A 16 0.41 2.89 -5.27
C GLY A 16 -0.45 3.56 -6.34
N PRO A 17 0.13 4.14 -7.41
CA PRO A 17 -0.65 4.88 -8.40
C PRO A 17 -1.52 3.95 -9.26
N ILE A 18 -2.78 4.32 -9.44
CA ILE A 18 -3.77 3.59 -10.23
C ILE A 18 -4.32 4.52 -11.32
N ALA A 19 -4.10 4.18 -12.58
CA ALA A 19 -4.69 4.90 -13.71
C ALA A 19 -6.17 4.54 -13.84
N MET A 20 -7.05 5.53 -13.77
CA MET A 20 -8.48 5.36 -13.86
C MET A 20 -8.99 5.51 -15.30
N ALA A 21 -10.15 4.91 -15.61
CA ALA A 21 -10.72 4.96 -16.97
C ALA A 21 -11.09 6.37 -17.43
N ASP A 22 -11.34 7.30 -16.51
CA ASP A 22 -11.61 8.71 -16.79
C ASP A 22 -10.33 9.55 -17.00
N GLY A 23 -9.17 8.91 -16.94
CA GLY A 23 -7.86 9.54 -17.07
C GLY A 23 -7.30 10.10 -15.75
N SER A 24 -8.08 10.14 -14.66
CA SER A 24 -7.56 10.52 -13.35
C SER A 24 -6.62 9.45 -12.79
N ILE A 25 -5.83 9.81 -11.78
CA ILE A 25 -4.94 8.90 -11.07
C ILE A 25 -5.37 8.87 -9.62
N ILE A 26 -5.65 7.68 -9.09
CA ILE A 26 -5.79 7.48 -7.64
C ILE A 26 -4.44 7.03 -7.11
N LEU A 27 -4.03 7.57 -5.97
CA LEU A 27 -2.78 7.21 -5.30
C LEU A 27 -2.91 7.41 -3.79
N VAL A 28 -2.02 6.81 -3.05
CA VAL A 28 -1.85 7.10 -1.63
C VAL A 28 -0.69 8.07 -1.41
N GLU A 29 -0.77 8.84 -0.33
CA GLU A 29 0.32 9.69 0.13
C GLU A 29 0.77 9.19 1.50
N ILE A 30 1.87 8.46 1.55
CA ILE A 30 2.31 7.76 2.78
C ILE A 30 2.51 8.74 3.93
N LYS A 31 3.19 9.87 3.65
CA LYS A 31 3.53 10.86 4.68
C LYS A 31 2.32 11.68 5.12
N ARG A 32 1.40 11.99 4.19
CA ARG A 32 0.15 12.70 4.48
C ARG A 32 -0.90 11.80 5.15
N GLY A 33 -0.83 10.49 4.89
CA GLY A 33 -1.81 9.52 5.40
C GLY A 33 -3.15 9.56 4.65
N THR A 34 -3.15 9.81 3.34
CA THR A 34 -4.37 9.98 2.55
C THR A 34 -4.45 9.03 1.36
N LEU A 35 -5.68 8.76 0.92
CA LEU A 35 -6.00 8.33 -0.43
C LEU A 35 -6.44 9.56 -1.21
N SER A 36 -5.75 9.86 -2.31
CA SER A 36 -5.94 11.08 -3.09
C SER A 36 -6.24 10.76 -4.55
N ARG A 37 -7.01 11.63 -5.22
CA ARG A 37 -7.23 11.61 -6.67
C ARG A 37 -6.57 12.82 -7.31
N VAL A 38 -5.76 12.57 -8.33
CA VAL A 38 -5.13 13.60 -9.15
C VAL A 38 -5.85 13.65 -10.50
N GLN A 39 -6.37 14.82 -10.85
CA GLN A 39 -6.99 15.07 -12.15
C GLN A 39 -5.96 15.45 -13.21
N LEU A 40 -6.30 15.34 -14.50
CA LEU A 40 -5.41 15.70 -15.60
C LEU A 40 -5.08 17.21 -15.66
N ASP A 41 -5.87 18.05 -15.01
CA ASP A 41 -5.60 19.49 -14.87
C ASP A 41 -4.65 19.80 -13.69
N GLY A 42 -4.17 18.77 -13.00
CA GLY A 42 -3.26 18.86 -11.87
C GLY A 42 -3.93 19.11 -10.52
N SER A 43 -5.25 19.26 -10.47
CA SER A 43 -5.97 19.38 -9.18
C SER A 43 -5.94 18.07 -8.39
N VAL A 44 -5.85 18.18 -7.06
CA VAL A 44 -5.76 17.04 -6.14
C VAL A 44 -6.95 17.09 -5.18
N GLU A 45 -7.67 15.99 -5.10
CA GLU A 45 -8.78 15.77 -4.18
C GLU A 45 -8.40 14.66 -3.18
N VAL A 46 -8.57 14.90 -1.88
CA VAL A 46 -8.43 13.86 -0.86
C VAL A 46 -9.76 13.10 -0.78
N ILE A 47 -9.72 11.80 -1.13
CA ILE A 47 -10.88 10.90 -1.07
C ILE A 47 -11.13 10.45 0.38
N ALA A 48 -10.05 10.07 1.08
CA ALA A 48 -10.15 9.57 2.45
C ALA A 48 -8.89 9.91 3.26
N GLN A 49 -9.09 10.14 4.57
CA GLN A 49 -8.02 10.19 5.56
C GLN A 49 -7.83 8.78 6.12
N LEU A 50 -6.60 8.23 6.01
CA LEU A 50 -6.28 6.86 6.38
C LEU A 50 -5.42 6.78 7.64
N ASP A 51 -4.67 7.86 7.94
CA ASP A 51 -3.64 7.89 8.96
C ASP A 51 -2.55 6.80 8.77
N GLY A 52 -1.67 6.64 9.76
CA GLY A 52 -0.58 5.66 9.66
C GLY A 52 0.32 5.91 8.45
N GLY A 53 0.40 4.93 7.54
CA GLY A 53 1.21 5.01 6.32
C GLY A 53 0.60 4.18 5.20
N PRO A 54 -0.43 4.67 4.48
CA PRO A 54 -0.95 3.99 3.30
C PRO A 54 0.14 3.92 2.23
N ASN A 55 0.39 2.71 1.69
CA ASN A 55 1.52 2.45 0.79
C ASN A 55 1.04 1.89 -0.56
N GLY A 56 0.68 0.62 -0.64
CA GLY A 56 0.13 0.04 -1.87
C GLY A 56 -1.38 0.24 -1.98
N ALA A 57 -1.87 0.36 -3.20
CA ALA A 57 -3.30 0.51 -3.49
C ALA A 57 -3.71 -0.26 -4.73
N ALA A 58 -4.89 -0.88 -4.72
CA ALA A 58 -5.49 -1.53 -5.88
C ALA A 58 -7.02 -1.43 -5.84
N ILE A 59 -7.65 -1.38 -7.02
CA ILE A 59 -9.11 -1.45 -7.13
C ILE A 59 -9.55 -2.92 -7.11
N GLY A 60 -10.42 -3.25 -6.17
CA GLY A 60 -11.01 -4.58 -6.07
C GLY A 60 -12.16 -4.81 -7.05
N PRO A 61 -12.59 -6.08 -7.21
CA PRO A 61 -13.70 -6.43 -8.12
C PRO A 61 -15.04 -5.82 -7.71
N ASP A 62 -15.16 -5.35 -6.48
CA ASP A 62 -16.33 -4.65 -5.93
C ASP A 62 -16.27 -3.12 -6.15
N GLY A 63 -15.24 -2.61 -6.83
CA GLY A 63 -15.05 -1.19 -7.13
C GLY A 63 -14.53 -0.35 -5.97
N HIS A 64 -14.22 -0.94 -4.82
CA HIS A 64 -13.54 -0.27 -3.71
C HIS A 64 -12.03 -0.23 -3.92
N CYS A 65 -11.36 0.71 -3.28
CA CYS A 65 -9.91 0.75 -3.23
C CYS A 65 -9.40 0.03 -1.98
N TYR A 66 -8.50 -0.93 -2.17
CA TYR A 66 -7.85 -1.69 -1.09
C TYR A 66 -6.46 -1.14 -0.86
N ILE A 67 -6.12 -0.91 0.40
CA ILE A 67 -4.92 -0.20 0.82
C ILE A 67 -4.09 -1.08 1.75
N CYS A 68 -2.82 -1.24 1.42
CA CYS A 68 -1.80 -1.71 2.33
C CYS A 68 -1.36 -0.55 3.21
N ASN A 69 -1.72 -0.55 4.49
CA ASN A 69 -1.30 0.48 5.43
C ASN A 69 -0.20 -0.05 6.34
N ASN A 70 0.98 0.54 6.26
CA ASN A 70 2.18 0.11 6.97
C ASN A 70 2.31 0.67 8.40
N GLY A 71 1.34 1.46 8.87
CA GLY A 71 1.31 2.03 10.23
C GLY A 71 2.19 3.26 10.45
N GLY A 72 2.91 3.73 9.45
CA GLY A 72 3.72 4.96 9.49
C GLY A 72 5.23 4.75 9.53
N PHE A 73 5.96 5.84 9.31
CA PHE A 73 7.42 5.92 9.33
C PHE A 73 7.91 7.14 10.11
N VAL A 74 9.10 7.06 10.66
CA VAL A 74 9.91 8.25 10.96
C VAL A 74 10.36 8.85 9.64
N TRP A 75 10.24 10.17 9.48
CA TRP A 75 10.61 10.86 8.24
C TRP A 75 11.91 11.63 8.40
N HIS A 76 12.78 11.54 7.41
CA HIS A 76 14.05 12.25 7.35
C HIS A 76 14.11 13.11 6.10
N ASP A 77 14.43 14.39 6.27
CA ASP A 77 14.68 15.29 5.14
C ASP A 77 16.19 15.46 4.93
N ARG A 78 16.68 15.14 3.73
CA ARG A 78 18.07 15.27 3.34
C ARG A 78 18.16 15.93 1.96
N ASN A 79 18.80 17.08 1.88
CA ASN A 79 18.99 17.82 0.61
C ASN A 79 17.68 18.09 -0.16
N GLY A 80 16.59 18.39 0.55
CA GLY A 80 15.27 18.64 -0.06
C GLY A 80 14.51 17.40 -0.50
N LEU A 81 15.01 16.20 -0.20
CA LEU A 81 14.34 14.94 -0.41
C LEU A 81 13.89 14.34 0.92
N THR A 82 12.69 13.80 0.94
CA THR A 82 12.11 13.09 2.09
C THR A 82 12.36 11.59 1.98
N PHE A 83 12.80 10.95 3.08
CA PHE A 83 13.08 9.52 3.15
C PHE A 83 12.31 8.88 4.31
N PRO A 84 11.74 7.67 4.12
CA PRO A 84 11.21 6.88 5.23
C PRO A 84 12.37 6.31 6.05
N GLY A 85 12.15 6.20 7.34
CA GLY A 85 13.08 5.62 8.31
C GLY A 85 12.46 4.47 9.10
N ASP A 86 12.85 4.36 10.36
CA ASP A 86 12.39 3.32 11.27
C ASP A 86 10.89 3.43 11.63
N GLN A 87 10.41 2.45 12.37
CA GLN A 87 9.10 2.46 13.00
C GLN A 87 8.96 3.68 13.92
N PRO A 88 7.90 4.49 13.78
CA PRO A 88 7.71 5.67 14.62
C PRO A 88 7.16 5.28 16.01
N GLU A 89 7.30 6.19 16.99
CA GLU A 89 6.75 5.97 18.34
C GLU A 89 5.21 5.84 18.32
N ASN A 90 4.54 6.55 17.43
CA ASN A 90 3.09 6.51 17.23
C ASN A 90 2.64 5.48 16.19
N TYR A 91 3.44 4.43 15.94
CA TYR A 91 3.10 3.36 15.02
C TYR A 91 1.71 2.78 15.30
N SER A 92 0.82 2.84 14.31
CA SER A 92 -0.59 2.47 14.44
C SER A 92 -0.90 1.00 14.10
N GLY A 93 0.11 0.18 13.80
CA GLY A 93 -0.05 -1.20 13.34
C GLY A 93 -0.22 -1.33 11.83
N GLY A 94 0.29 -2.45 11.29
CA GLY A 94 0.06 -2.83 9.90
C GLY A 94 -1.38 -3.32 9.69
N ARG A 95 -2.01 -2.95 8.58
CA ARG A 95 -3.39 -3.35 8.28
C ARG A 95 -3.73 -3.28 6.80
N ILE A 96 -4.76 -4.00 6.40
CA ILE A 96 -5.42 -3.85 5.10
C ILE A 96 -6.72 -3.09 5.32
N GLU A 97 -6.90 -2.03 4.58
CA GLU A 97 -8.10 -1.17 4.60
C GLU A 97 -8.82 -1.26 3.26
N ARG A 98 -10.14 -1.08 3.28
CA ARG A 98 -11.00 -0.95 2.11
C ARG A 98 -11.68 0.41 2.14
N VAL A 99 -11.62 1.15 1.05
CA VAL A 99 -12.15 2.51 0.93
C VAL A 99 -13.24 2.56 -0.15
N ASN A 100 -14.39 3.07 0.21
CA ASN A 100 -15.44 3.39 -0.76
C ASN A 100 -15.07 4.71 -1.46
N LEU A 101 -14.79 4.66 -2.76
CA LEU A 101 -14.31 5.83 -3.53
C LEU A 101 -15.36 6.94 -3.69
N ALA A 102 -16.66 6.62 -3.51
CA ALA A 102 -17.73 7.60 -3.65
C ALA A 102 -18.03 8.34 -2.34
N THR A 103 -17.81 7.68 -1.17
CA THR A 103 -18.15 8.23 0.13
C THR A 103 -16.95 8.59 0.97
N GLY A 104 -15.76 8.04 0.66
CA GLY A 104 -14.56 8.12 1.47
C GLY A 104 -14.60 7.26 2.74
N GLU A 105 -15.63 6.41 2.90
CA GLU A 105 -15.75 5.52 4.06
C GLU A 105 -14.63 4.48 4.05
N VAL A 106 -13.98 4.31 5.21
CA VAL A 106 -12.83 3.42 5.41
C VAL A 106 -13.22 2.28 6.35
N GLU A 107 -12.94 1.06 5.93
CA GLU A 107 -13.12 -0.15 6.73
C GLU A 107 -11.78 -0.88 6.87
N THR A 108 -11.41 -1.28 8.10
CA THR A 108 -10.27 -2.15 8.33
C THR A 108 -10.69 -3.61 8.15
N LEU A 109 -10.09 -4.32 7.19
CA LEU A 109 -10.39 -5.72 6.92
C LEU A 109 -9.50 -6.69 7.71
N TYR A 110 -8.19 -6.43 7.71
CA TYR A 110 -7.21 -7.33 8.34
C TYR A 110 -6.16 -6.55 9.11
N THR A 111 -5.87 -7.04 10.33
CA THR A 111 -4.77 -6.57 11.19
C THR A 111 -3.84 -7.71 11.61
N HIS A 112 -4.29 -8.98 11.45
CA HIS A 112 -3.57 -10.17 11.88
C HIS A 112 -3.73 -11.31 10.87
N CYS A 113 -2.73 -12.21 10.82
CA CYS A 113 -2.80 -13.49 10.15
C CYS A 113 -2.33 -14.60 11.10
N ALA A 114 -3.16 -15.62 11.32
CA ALA A 114 -2.87 -16.76 12.21
C ALA A 114 -2.37 -16.32 13.61
N GLY A 115 -2.97 -15.28 14.18
CA GLY A 115 -2.62 -14.72 15.50
C GLY A 115 -1.40 -13.77 15.51
N ASN A 116 -0.69 -13.63 14.40
CA ASN A 116 0.44 -12.69 14.29
C ASN A 116 -0.03 -11.36 13.68
N PRO A 117 0.33 -10.21 14.26
CA PRO A 117 -0.02 -8.92 13.68
C PRO A 117 0.68 -8.69 12.35
N LEU A 118 -0.02 -8.06 11.40
CA LEU A 118 0.60 -7.47 10.22
C LEU A 118 1.52 -6.33 10.68
N ARG A 119 2.67 -6.19 10.03
CA ARG A 119 3.71 -5.24 10.46
C ARG A 119 3.80 -4.01 9.57
N GLY A 120 3.94 -4.21 8.30
CA GLY A 120 4.09 -3.13 7.33
C GLY A 120 3.59 -3.53 5.96
N PRO A 121 2.27 -3.85 5.78
CA PRO A 121 1.73 -4.13 4.46
C PRO A 121 2.19 -3.07 3.46
N ASN A 122 2.68 -3.54 2.29
CA ASN A 122 3.37 -2.67 1.36
C ASN A 122 2.65 -2.57 0.02
N ASP A 123 2.58 -3.63 -0.77
CA ASP A 123 1.98 -3.61 -2.10
C ASP A 123 0.96 -4.74 -2.29
N ILE A 124 0.05 -4.58 -3.26
CA ILE A 124 -1.15 -5.40 -3.41
C ILE A 124 -1.52 -5.61 -4.87
N VAL A 125 -1.94 -6.84 -5.22
CA VAL A 125 -2.48 -7.18 -6.53
C VAL A 125 -3.66 -8.14 -6.40
N PHE A 126 -4.73 -7.87 -7.15
CA PHE A 126 -5.90 -8.75 -7.26
C PHE A 126 -5.68 -9.84 -8.30
N ASP A 127 -6.26 -11.03 -8.06
CA ASP A 127 -6.37 -12.09 -9.05
C ASP A 127 -7.78 -12.18 -9.65
N GLN A 128 -7.93 -12.98 -10.71
CA GLN A 128 -9.23 -13.19 -11.39
C GLN A 128 -10.22 -14.01 -10.55
N GLN A 129 -9.78 -14.61 -9.45
CA GLN A 129 -10.63 -15.33 -8.51
C GLN A 129 -11.30 -14.40 -7.50
N GLY A 130 -10.91 -13.10 -7.51
CA GLY A 130 -11.47 -12.06 -6.65
C GLY A 130 -10.85 -11.96 -5.27
N GLY A 131 -9.75 -12.69 -5.02
CA GLY A 131 -8.89 -12.49 -3.87
C GLY A 131 -7.73 -11.54 -4.20
N PHE A 132 -6.89 -11.26 -3.22
CA PHE A 132 -5.72 -10.43 -3.42
C PHE A 132 -4.50 -10.96 -2.70
N TRP A 133 -3.35 -10.71 -3.34
CA TRP A 133 -2.03 -10.97 -2.82
C TRP A 133 -1.44 -9.67 -2.32
N PHE A 134 -0.73 -9.71 -1.20
CA PHE A 134 -0.02 -8.54 -0.72
C PHE A 134 1.29 -8.92 -0.03
N THR A 135 2.23 -7.99 -0.05
CA THR A 135 3.48 -8.07 0.69
C THR A 135 3.35 -7.35 2.02
N ASP A 136 4.03 -7.86 3.03
CA ASP A 136 4.27 -7.16 4.28
C ASP A 136 5.77 -6.91 4.40
N HIS A 137 6.19 -5.66 4.26
CA HIS A 137 7.59 -5.27 4.29
C HIS A 137 8.22 -5.40 5.69
N GLY A 138 7.38 -5.39 6.73
CA GLY A 138 7.85 -5.30 8.09
C GLY A 138 8.24 -3.88 8.49
N LYS A 139 8.84 -3.78 9.67
CA LYS A 139 9.38 -2.53 10.23
C LYS A 139 10.81 -2.72 10.70
N ASN A 140 11.62 -1.69 10.46
CA ASN A 140 12.95 -1.56 11.02
C ASN A 140 12.88 -0.81 12.34
N ARG A 141 13.76 -1.18 13.25
CA ARG A 141 13.99 -0.56 14.56
C ARG A 141 15.50 -0.53 14.82
N PRO A 142 16.02 0.28 15.73
CA PRO A 142 17.46 0.44 15.91
C PRO A 142 18.27 -0.83 16.21
N ARG A 143 17.61 -1.92 16.64
CA ARG A 143 18.30 -3.17 17.03
C ARG A 143 17.74 -4.43 16.39
N ASP A 144 16.63 -4.33 15.67
CA ASP A 144 15.98 -5.47 15.04
C ASP A 144 15.14 -5.04 13.84
N GLN A 145 14.72 -6.03 13.10
CA GLN A 145 13.87 -5.88 11.91
C GLN A 145 12.86 -7.01 11.89
N ASP A 146 11.64 -6.74 11.44
CA ASP A 146 10.65 -7.79 11.25
C ASP A 146 11.01 -8.68 10.06
N ARG A 147 10.81 -9.99 10.22
CA ARG A 147 10.69 -10.93 9.10
C ARG A 147 9.22 -11.16 8.83
N THR A 148 8.85 -11.00 7.60
CA THR A 148 7.46 -11.04 7.13
C THR A 148 7.36 -11.88 5.86
N GLY A 149 6.41 -11.60 4.97
CA GLY A 149 6.25 -12.43 3.78
C GLY A 149 5.17 -11.94 2.85
N VAL A 150 4.65 -12.89 2.06
CA VAL A 150 3.53 -12.70 1.15
C VAL A 150 2.29 -13.38 1.72
N TYR A 151 1.18 -12.69 1.61
CA TYR A 151 -0.12 -13.11 2.10
C TYR A 151 -1.14 -13.18 0.95
N TYR A 152 -2.15 -13.99 1.15
CA TYR A 152 -3.34 -14.03 0.30
C TYR A 152 -4.57 -13.84 1.16
N ALA A 153 -5.51 -13.00 0.71
CA ALA A 153 -6.71 -12.68 1.48
C ALA A 153 -7.95 -12.52 0.60
N SER A 154 -9.12 -12.73 1.21
CA SER A 154 -10.43 -12.50 0.57
C SER A 154 -10.92 -11.08 0.82
N ILE A 155 -11.79 -10.58 -0.07
CA ILE A 155 -12.34 -9.22 -0.01
C ILE A 155 -13.37 -9.02 1.09
N ASP A 156 -13.90 -10.10 1.66
CA ASP A 156 -14.93 -10.09 2.70
C ASP A 156 -14.39 -10.01 4.14
N GLY A 157 -13.06 -9.92 4.30
CA GLY A 157 -12.43 -9.86 5.62
C GLY A 157 -12.40 -11.19 6.39
N GLN A 158 -12.79 -12.33 5.78
CA GLN A 158 -12.96 -13.60 6.48
C GLN A 158 -11.76 -14.52 6.38
N GLN A 159 -10.99 -14.45 5.31
CA GLN A 159 -9.88 -15.37 5.06
C GLN A 159 -8.60 -14.64 4.75
N ILE A 160 -7.55 -14.94 5.52
CA ILE A 160 -6.19 -14.51 5.27
C ILE A 160 -5.24 -15.64 5.60
N LYS A 161 -4.24 -15.87 4.74
CA LYS A 161 -3.18 -16.85 4.96
C LYS A 161 -1.83 -16.30 4.54
N VAL A 162 -0.77 -16.68 5.26
CA VAL A 162 0.60 -16.50 4.80
C VAL A 162 0.90 -17.57 3.73
N VAL A 163 1.51 -17.15 2.62
CA VAL A 163 1.81 -18.04 1.48
C VAL A 163 3.31 -18.25 1.33
N ILE A 164 4.10 -17.19 1.50
CA ILE A 164 5.56 -17.24 1.46
C ILE A 164 6.09 -16.60 2.74
N PHE A 165 6.92 -17.33 3.47
CA PHE A 165 7.57 -16.86 4.70
C PHE A 165 8.81 -17.71 5.00
N PRO A 166 9.92 -17.17 5.52
CA PRO A 166 10.17 -15.75 5.72
C PRO A 166 10.74 -15.07 4.47
N LEU A 167 10.48 -13.76 4.35
CA LEU A 167 11.14 -12.87 3.41
C LEU A 167 11.75 -11.67 4.16
N GLU A 168 12.71 -11.00 3.52
CA GLU A 168 13.36 -9.80 4.06
C GLU A 168 12.91 -8.58 3.25
N ALA A 169 12.07 -7.74 3.87
CA ALA A 169 11.55 -6.52 3.28
C ALA A 169 10.89 -6.71 1.89
N PRO A 170 9.92 -7.64 1.71
CA PRO A 170 9.20 -7.77 0.46
C PRO A 170 8.42 -6.48 0.19
N ASN A 171 8.55 -5.97 -1.04
CA ASN A 171 8.03 -4.68 -1.50
C ASN A 171 7.03 -4.91 -2.63
N GLY A 172 7.35 -4.55 -3.88
CA GLY A 172 6.47 -4.70 -5.02
C GLY A 172 6.00 -6.13 -5.26
N ILE A 173 4.73 -6.29 -5.66
CA ILE A 173 4.11 -7.57 -5.99
C ILE A 173 3.30 -7.47 -7.28
N GLY A 174 3.33 -8.51 -8.12
CA GLY A 174 2.54 -8.54 -9.35
C GLY A 174 2.33 -9.96 -9.86
N LEU A 175 1.29 -10.14 -10.66
CA LEU A 175 0.98 -11.40 -11.34
C LEU A 175 1.38 -11.35 -12.80
N SER A 176 1.78 -12.49 -13.37
CA SER A 176 1.87 -12.64 -14.82
C SER A 176 0.48 -12.52 -15.47
N PRO A 177 0.38 -12.19 -16.78
CA PRO A 177 -0.92 -12.03 -17.45
C PRO A 177 -1.82 -13.28 -17.40
N ASP A 178 -1.23 -14.47 -17.28
CA ASP A 178 -1.94 -15.74 -17.12
C ASP A 178 -2.12 -16.16 -15.65
N GLU A 179 -1.66 -15.29 -14.71
CA GLU A 179 -1.67 -15.52 -13.26
C GLU A 179 -0.98 -16.81 -12.79
N ALA A 180 -0.17 -17.43 -13.65
CA ALA A 180 0.57 -18.64 -13.31
C ALA A 180 1.84 -18.34 -12.47
N THR A 181 2.30 -17.08 -12.48
CA THR A 181 3.51 -16.64 -11.78
C THR A 181 3.25 -15.40 -10.94
N LEU A 182 3.65 -15.46 -9.67
CA LEU A 182 3.68 -14.32 -8.77
C LEU A 182 5.11 -13.77 -8.70
N TYR A 183 5.26 -12.48 -9.00
CA TYR A 183 6.52 -11.75 -8.88
C TYR A 183 6.54 -10.95 -7.58
N VAL A 184 7.63 -11.04 -6.85
CA VAL A 184 7.85 -10.29 -5.61
C VAL A 184 9.26 -9.68 -5.65
N ALA A 185 9.34 -8.39 -5.36
CA ALA A 185 10.62 -7.69 -5.21
C ALA A 185 10.94 -7.54 -3.72
N GLU A 186 12.15 -7.88 -3.32
CA GLU A 186 12.69 -7.57 -1.98
C GLU A 186 13.55 -6.30 -2.07
N THR A 187 13.42 -5.43 -1.09
CA THR A 187 14.22 -4.21 -0.96
C THR A 187 15.06 -4.32 0.32
N PRO A 188 16.21 -5.01 0.28
CA PRO A 188 17.06 -5.13 1.44
C PRO A 188 17.59 -3.75 1.87
N THR A 189 17.57 -3.50 3.16
CA THR A 189 18.04 -2.25 3.78
C THR A 189 19.51 -2.35 4.21
#